data_6922047697ece515263d5a429039ff20
#
_entry.id   6922047697ece515263d5a429039ff20
#
_cell.length_a   1.000
_cell.length_b   1.000
_cell.length_c   1.000
_cell.angle_alpha   90.00
_cell.angle_beta   90.00
_cell.angle_gamma   90.00
#
_symmetry.space_group_name_H-M   'P 1'
#
loop_
_entity.id
_entity.type
_entity.pdbx_description
1 polymer ?
#
loop_
_entity_poly.entity_id
_entity_poly.type
_entity_poly.pdbx_seq_one_letter_code
_entity_poly.pdbx_strand_id
1 'polypeptide(L)'
;LTGVVNLDVCGFGDTIAICGKGNENKPVFRPFCQKLLLDRYNAQVLKYLPKSDEASFAGSRIPALSLCAIPRWDIQYLKAMATYGDGFLGRPPEFDMMMGQMEVSTTMHGGYRDHPDYVESEAMSQIYGYLSEAVAAPPAGRKKLFGLL
;
A
#
# COMPACT_ATOMS: atom_id res chain seq x y z
N LEU A 1 10.93 -18.13 0.56
CA LEU A 1 10.23 -16.84 0.39
C LEU A 1 9.83 -16.31 1.76
N THR A 2 10.30 -15.12 2.12
CA THR A 2 10.11 -14.52 3.45
C THR A 2 8.92 -13.56 3.50
N GLY A 3 8.48 -13.05 2.34
CA GLY A 3 7.33 -12.17 2.19
C GLY A 3 7.13 -11.79 0.73
N VAL A 4 5.99 -11.20 0.41
CA VAL A 4 5.61 -10.69 -0.89
C VAL A 4 5.23 -9.22 -0.77
N VAL A 5 5.72 -8.40 -1.69
CA VAL A 5 5.25 -7.04 -1.91
C VAL A 5 4.46 -7.03 -3.21
N ASN A 6 3.17 -6.76 -3.10
CA ASN A 6 2.27 -6.60 -4.24
C ASN A 6 2.23 -5.13 -4.66
N LEU A 7 2.40 -4.87 -5.94
CA LEU A 7 2.30 -3.53 -6.54
C LEU A 7 1.10 -3.50 -7.46
N ASP A 8 0.15 -2.64 -7.16
CA ASP A 8 -1.07 -2.49 -7.93
C ASP A 8 -1.40 -0.99 -8.06
N VAL A 9 -1.81 -0.55 -9.26
CA VAL A 9 -2.14 0.85 -9.53
C VAL A 9 -1.01 1.80 -9.10
N CYS A 10 0.18 1.64 -9.67
CA CYS A 10 1.37 2.42 -9.30
C CYS A 10 1.69 3.59 -10.24
N GLY A 11 0.87 3.82 -11.27
CA GLY A 11 1.13 4.79 -12.33
C GLY A 11 0.36 6.11 -12.21
N PHE A 12 -0.38 6.35 -11.12
CA PHE A 12 -1.21 7.54 -10.99
C PHE A 12 -1.42 7.95 -9.54
N GLY A 13 -1.31 9.25 -9.25
CA GLY A 13 -1.58 9.81 -7.93
C GLY A 13 -0.32 10.23 -7.15
N ASP A 14 -0.55 10.98 -6.09
CA ASP A 14 0.46 11.71 -5.32
C ASP A 14 0.75 11.11 -3.94
N THR A 15 0.12 10.00 -3.60
CA THR A 15 0.24 9.38 -2.28
C THR A 15 0.44 7.88 -2.39
N ILE A 16 1.47 7.34 -1.73
CA ILE A 16 1.68 5.90 -1.63
C ILE A 16 0.80 5.34 -0.50
N ALA A 17 -0.12 4.45 -0.83
CA ALA A 17 -0.89 3.70 0.15
C ALA A 17 -0.27 2.31 0.37
N ILE A 18 -0.17 1.91 1.62
CA ILE A 18 0.43 0.66 2.07
C ILE A 18 -0.56 -0.08 2.95
N CYS A 19 -0.80 -1.36 2.69
CA CYS A 19 -1.64 -2.19 3.54
C CYS A 19 -1.10 -3.63 3.63
N GLY A 20 -0.85 -4.08 4.83
CA GLY A 20 -0.39 -5.45 5.09
C GLY A 20 -1.43 -6.30 5.83
N LYS A 21 -2.60 -5.73 6.12
CA LYS A 21 -3.67 -6.43 6.87
C LYS A 21 -3.14 -7.11 8.15
N GLY A 22 -2.31 -6.37 8.89
CA GLY A 22 -1.66 -6.84 10.12
C GLY A 22 -0.23 -7.38 9.93
N ASN A 23 0.28 -7.46 8.70
CA ASN A 23 1.65 -7.90 8.44
C ASN A 23 2.69 -6.77 8.54
N GLU A 24 2.28 -5.51 8.68
CA GLU A 24 3.15 -4.32 8.66
C GLU A 24 4.27 -4.39 9.70
N ASN A 25 3.99 -5.03 10.83
CA ASN A 25 4.94 -5.18 11.93
C ASN A 25 5.91 -6.36 11.77
N LYS A 26 5.72 -7.22 10.75
CA LYS A 26 6.64 -8.33 10.51
C LYS A 26 8.03 -7.83 10.12
N PRO A 27 9.10 -8.48 10.57
CA PRO A 27 10.47 -8.00 10.33
C PRO A 27 10.78 -7.68 8.87
N VAL A 28 10.24 -8.48 7.93
CA VAL A 28 10.44 -8.31 6.49
C VAL A 28 9.81 -7.01 5.96
N PHE A 29 8.75 -6.50 6.59
CA PHE A 29 8.04 -5.30 6.13
C PHE A 29 8.31 -4.05 6.98
N ARG A 30 9.00 -4.17 8.11
CA ARG A 30 9.39 -3.01 8.93
C ARG A 30 10.13 -1.91 8.15
N PRO A 31 11.05 -2.23 7.21
CA PRO A 31 11.70 -1.18 6.42
C PRO A 31 10.70 -0.33 5.63
N PHE A 32 9.64 -0.93 5.11
CA PHE A 32 8.59 -0.24 4.35
C PHE A 32 7.71 0.67 5.23
N CYS A 33 7.61 0.42 6.53
CA CYS A 33 6.73 1.15 7.43
C CYS A 33 7.50 2.10 8.38
N GLN A 34 8.76 2.42 8.07
CA GLN A 34 9.55 3.38 8.85
C GLN A 34 9.03 4.80 8.64
N LYS A 35 8.75 5.51 9.74
CA LYS A 35 8.20 6.87 9.69
C LYS A 35 8.98 7.81 8.77
N LEU A 36 10.32 7.78 8.82
CA LEU A 36 11.16 8.66 8.03
C LEU A 36 10.96 8.41 6.51
N LEU A 37 10.82 7.15 6.11
CA LEU A 37 10.56 6.77 4.72
C LEU A 37 9.15 7.15 4.30
N LEU A 38 8.16 6.89 5.15
CA LEU A 38 6.77 7.29 4.91
C LEU A 38 6.64 8.80 4.70
N ASP A 39 7.26 9.60 5.59
CA ASP A 39 7.21 11.06 5.50
C ASP A 39 7.90 11.57 4.22
N ARG A 40 9.04 10.96 3.83
CA ARG A 40 9.81 11.37 2.63
C ARG A 40 9.03 11.17 1.34
N TYR A 41 8.30 10.08 1.23
CA TYR A 41 7.61 9.68 0.01
C TYR A 41 6.10 9.89 0.05
N ASN A 42 5.60 10.71 0.98
CA ASN A 42 4.17 10.92 1.17
C ASN A 42 3.40 9.57 1.22
N ALA A 43 3.95 8.59 1.96
CA ALA A 43 3.38 7.26 2.08
C ALA A 43 2.56 7.11 3.36
N GLN A 44 1.49 6.35 3.32
CA GLN A 44 0.60 6.13 4.45
C GLN A 44 0.26 4.64 4.60
N VAL A 45 0.41 4.14 5.83
CA VAL A 45 -0.05 2.79 6.17
C VAL A 45 -1.55 2.85 6.48
N LEU A 46 -2.32 2.08 5.73
CA LEU A 46 -3.78 2.01 5.82
C LEU A 46 -4.22 0.68 6.42
N LYS A 47 -5.35 0.68 7.07
CA LYS A 47 -5.99 -0.54 7.59
C LYS A 47 -6.74 -1.32 6.52
N TYR A 48 -7.08 -0.67 5.42
CA TYR A 48 -7.85 -1.23 4.34
C TYR A 48 -7.31 -0.79 2.97
N LEU A 49 -7.18 -1.73 2.06
CA LEU A 49 -7.12 -1.59 0.61
C LEU A 49 -8.04 -2.64 -0.02
N PRO A 50 -8.65 -2.35 -1.18
CA PRO A 50 -9.35 -3.38 -1.96
C PRO A 50 -8.46 -4.61 -2.18
N LYS A 51 -9.09 -5.76 -2.35
CA LYS A 51 -8.36 -7.01 -2.63
C LYS A 51 -7.74 -6.93 -4.02
N SER A 52 -6.50 -7.37 -4.12
CA SER A 52 -5.72 -7.49 -5.34
C SER A 52 -4.98 -8.83 -5.32
N ASP A 53 -3.87 -8.97 -6.05
CA ASP A 53 -3.11 -10.21 -6.22
C ASP A 53 -2.55 -10.76 -4.90
N GLU A 54 -2.37 -9.91 -3.88
CA GLU A 54 -1.98 -10.36 -2.54
C GLU A 54 -2.97 -11.37 -1.94
N ALA A 55 -4.21 -11.37 -2.41
CA ALA A 55 -5.23 -12.32 -1.96
C ALA A 55 -4.86 -13.77 -2.26
N SER A 56 -4.03 -14.02 -3.29
CA SER A 56 -3.50 -15.34 -3.63
C SER A 56 -2.62 -15.93 -2.53
N PHE A 57 -2.10 -15.09 -1.64
CA PHE A 57 -1.30 -15.51 -0.48
C PHE A 57 -2.13 -15.64 0.80
N ALA A 58 -3.44 -15.32 0.74
CA ALA A 58 -4.34 -15.47 1.88
C ALA A 58 -4.37 -16.94 2.35
N GLY A 59 -4.21 -17.15 3.66
CA GLY A 59 -4.13 -18.50 4.23
C GLY A 59 -2.78 -19.21 4.08
N SER A 60 -1.84 -18.65 3.31
CA SER A 60 -0.46 -19.12 3.27
C SER A 60 0.34 -18.64 4.49
N ARG A 61 1.50 -19.26 4.74
CA ARG A 61 2.44 -18.76 5.77
C ARG A 61 3.30 -17.60 5.27
N ILE A 62 3.13 -17.18 4.02
CA ILE A 62 3.91 -16.12 3.39
C ILE A 62 3.16 -14.80 3.59
N PRO A 63 3.69 -13.86 4.37
CA PRO A 63 3.04 -12.57 4.57
C PRO A 63 3.12 -11.72 3.30
N ALA A 64 2.07 -10.95 3.04
CA ALA A 64 2.01 -10.02 1.93
C ALA A 64 1.82 -8.57 2.42
N LEU A 65 2.35 -7.63 1.65
CA LEU A 65 2.18 -6.20 1.79
C LEU A 65 1.78 -5.63 0.43
N SER A 66 0.68 -4.88 0.35
CA SER A 66 0.25 -4.23 -0.88
C SER A 66 0.62 -2.75 -0.87
N LEU A 67 1.08 -2.25 -2.02
CA LEU A 67 1.40 -0.86 -2.28
C LEU A 67 0.69 -0.39 -3.55
N CYS A 68 0.19 0.84 -3.52
CA CYS A 68 -0.31 1.54 -4.70
C CYS A 68 0.03 3.04 -4.61
N ALA A 69 0.04 3.74 -5.75
CA ALA A 69 0.06 5.20 -5.80
C ALA A 69 -1.33 5.68 -6.20
N ILE A 70 -1.96 6.49 -5.38
CA ILE A 70 -3.33 6.95 -5.58
C ILE A 70 -3.48 8.43 -5.17
N PRO A 71 -4.50 9.14 -5.66
CA PRO A 71 -4.79 10.49 -5.20
C PRO A 71 -5.05 10.56 -3.69
N ARG A 72 -4.64 11.66 -3.05
CA ARG A 72 -4.81 11.86 -1.60
C ARG A 72 -6.26 11.81 -1.12
N TRP A 73 -7.23 12.20 -1.98
CA TRP A 73 -8.64 12.11 -1.63
C TRP A 73 -9.15 10.68 -1.62
N ASP A 74 -8.64 9.81 -2.48
CA ASP A 74 -8.96 8.38 -2.43
C ASP A 74 -8.49 7.76 -1.11
N ILE A 75 -7.37 8.23 -0.55
CA ILE A 75 -6.92 7.83 0.79
C ILE A 75 -7.98 8.12 1.87
N GLN A 76 -8.70 9.23 1.77
CA GLN A 76 -9.74 9.55 2.76
C GLN A 76 -10.91 8.58 2.70
N TYR A 77 -11.33 8.19 1.49
CA TYR A 77 -12.34 7.15 1.31
C TYR A 77 -11.88 5.81 1.88
N LEU A 78 -10.65 5.40 1.60
CA LEU A 78 -10.09 4.15 2.16
C LEU A 78 -10.01 4.15 3.69
N LYS A 79 -9.66 5.30 4.28
CA LYS A 79 -9.68 5.46 5.75
C LYS A 79 -11.10 5.36 6.32
N ALA A 80 -12.07 5.97 5.66
CA ALA A 80 -13.46 5.88 6.05
C ALA A 80 -13.97 4.43 5.94
N MET A 81 -13.72 3.76 4.81
CA MET A 81 -14.07 2.36 4.61
C MET A 81 -13.50 1.43 5.68
N ALA A 82 -12.25 1.70 6.13
CA ALA A 82 -11.63 0.93 7.19
C ALA A 82 -12.38 0.98 8.52
N THR A 83 -13.26 1.97 8.74
CA THR A 83 -14.06 2.07 9.97
C THR A 83 -15.25 1.11 9.98
N TYR A 84 -15.74 0.70 8.82
CA TYR A 84 -16.88 -0.22 8.71
C TYR A 84 -16.48 -1.67 8.97
N GLY A 85 -15.19 -2.01 8.85
CA GLY A 85 -14.68 -3.37 9.03
C GLY A 85 -15.23 -4.37 7.99
N ASP A 86 -14.87 -5.63 8.15
CA ASP A 86 -15.47 -6.75 7.40
C ASP A 86 -16.80 -7.16 8.08
N GLY A 87 -17.75 -6.23 8.18
CA GLY A 87 -18.95 -6.36 9.01
C GLY A 87 -19.63 -7.74 8.90
N PHE A 88 -20.00 -8.31 10.04
CA PHE A 88 -20.74 -9.57 10.17
C PHE A 88 -22.04 -9.61 9.32
N LEU A 89 -22.57 -8.46 8.94
CA LEU A 89 -23.79 -8.27 8.15
C LEU A 89 -23.52 -7.95 6.66
N GLY A 90 -22.28 -8.06 6.20
CA GLY A 90 -21.88 -7.69 4.82
C GLY A 90 -21.44 -6.23 4.70
N ARG A 91 -21.13 -5.81 3.47
CA ARG A 91 -20.71 -4.44 3.17
C ARG A 91 -21.90 -3.48 3.34
N PRO A 92 -21.75 -2.39 4.10
CA PRO A 92 -22.80 -1.39 4.15
C PRO A 92 -22.92 -0.65 2.80
N PRO A 93 -24.12 -0.13 2.45
CA PRO A 93 -24.32 0.63 1.19
C PRO A 93 -23.36 1.80 1.01
N GLU A 94 -22.94 2.44 2.11
CA GLU A 94 -21.97 3.53 2.12
C GLU A 94 -20.61 3.12 1.57
N PHE A 95 -20.25 1.84 1.70
CA PHE A 95 -19.00 1.33 1.17
C PHE A 95 -18.97 1.38 -0.37
N ASP A 96 -20.04 0.93 -1.02
CA ASP A 96 -20.14 0.96 -2.48
C ASP A 96 -20.26 2.40 -2.99
N MET A 97 -20.94 3.27 -2.24
CA MET A 97 -20.99 4.69 -2.54
C MET A 97 -19.59 5.32 -2.50
N MET A 98 -18.78 5.04 -1.49
CA MET A 98 -17.40 5.55 -1.39
C MET A 98 -16.52 4.99 -2.51
N MET A 99 -16.64 3.71 -2.84
CA MET A 99 -15.93 3.12 -3.98
C MET A 99 -16.29 3.83 -5.29
N GLY A 100 -17.56 4.17 -5.48
CA GLY A 100 -18.03 4.93 -6.64
C GLY A 100 -17.57 6.40 -6.70
N GLN A 101 -17.03 6.94 -5.60
CA GLN A 101 -16.45 8.29 -5.53
C GLN A 101 -14.93 8.30 -5.72
N MET A 102 -14.27 7.16 -5.55
CA MET A 102 -12.82 7.08 -5.71
C MET A 102 -12.43 7.21 -7.18
N GLU A 103 -11.44 8.07 -7.44
CA GLU A 103 -10.95 8.31 -8.81
C GLU A 103 -10.31 7.06 -9.39
N VAL A 104 -9.50 6.35 -8.61
CA VAL A 104 -8.84 5.12 -9.06
C VAL A 104 -9.86 4.05 -9.45
N SER A 105 -10.85 3.78 -8.61
CA SER A 105 -11.81 2.71 -8.87
C SER A 105 -12.76 3.00 -10.04
N THR A 106 -13.00 4.28 -10.35
CA THR A 106 -13.96 4.70 -11.38
C THR A 106 -13.31 5.03 -12.72
N THR A 107 -12.03 5.41 -12.74
CA THR A 107 -11.39 5.91 -13.95
C THR A 107 -10.19 5.09 -14.41
N MET A 108 -9.49 4.41 -13.47
CA MET A 108 -8.28 3.65 -13.76
C MET A 108 -8.66 2.19 -14.01
N HIS A 109 -8.77 1.38 -13.04
CA HIS A 109 -8.93 -0.07 -13.10
C HIS A 109 -10.05 -0.56 -14.07
N GLY A 110 -9.74 -0.62 -15.37
CA GLY A 110 -10.68 -0.90 -16.44
C GLY A 110 -11.54 0.29 -16.87
N GLY A 111 -11.31 1.50 -16.32
CA GLY A 111 -11.97 2.72 -16.71
C GLY A 111 -11.28 3.45 -17.87
N TYR A 112 -11.75 4.64 -18.22
CA TYR A 112 -11.26 5.39 -19.39
C TYR A 112 -9.80 5.87 -19.24
N ARG A 113 -9.25 5.92 -18.03
CA ARG A 113 -7.85 6.25 -17.75
C ARG A 113 -6.94 5.04 -17.65
N ASP A 114 -7.46 3.84 -17.79
CA ASP A 114 -6.65 2.61 -17.85
C ASP A 114 -5.97 2.51 -19.22
N HIS A 115 -5.11 3.47 -19.49
CA HIS A 115 -4.40 3.64 -20.75
C HIS A 115 -3.01 4.24 -20.49
N PRO A 116 -1.97 3.86 -21.25
CA PRO A 116 -0.60 4.36 -21.06
C PRO A 116 -0.44 5.87 -21.01
N ASP A 117 -1.29 6.63 -21.73
CA ASP A 117 -1.22 8.09 -21.77
C ASP A 117 -1.53 8.76 -20.44
N TYR A 118 -2.16 8.06 -19.52
CA TYR A 118 -2.48 8.55 -18.17
C TYR A 118 -1.49 8.12 -17.11
N VAL A 119 -0.43 7.40 -17.49
CA VAL A 119 0.62 7.01 -16.55
C VAL A 119 1.50 8.22 -16.25
N GLU A 120 1.56 8.58 -14.97
CA GLU A 120 2.36 9.69 -14.46
C GLU A 120 3.78 9.20 -14.12
N SER A 121 4.79 9.71 -14.82
CA SER A 121 6.19 9.38 -14.56
C SER A 121 6.61 9.72 -13.14
N GLU A 122 5.99 10.73 -12.53
CA GLU A 122 6.26 11.15 -11.16
C GLU A 122 5.77 10.13 -10.15
N ALA A 123 4.54 9.60 -10.31
CA ALA A 123 4.01 8.52 -9.48
C ALA A 123 4.90 7.27 -9.56
N MET A 124 5.31 6.88 -10.77
CA MET A 124 6.23 5.75 -11.00
C MET A 124 7.59 5.97 -10.33
N SER A 125 8.15 7.17 -10.46
CA SER A 125 9.45 7.53 -9.85
C SER A 125 9.37 7.53 -8.34
N GLN A 126 8.27 7.99 -7.77
CA GLN A 126 8.02 8.01 -6.33
C GLN A 126 7.96 6.57 -5.77
N ILE A 127 7.18 5.69 -6.42
CA ILE A 127 7.11 4.26 -6.04
C ILE A 127 8.48 3.59 -6.15
N TYR A 128 9.20 3.83 -7.25
CA TYR A 128 10.52 3.24 -7.46
C TYR A 128 11.52 3.68 -6.37
N GLY A 129 11.58 4.98 -6.08
CA GLY A 129 12.44 5.53 -5.04
C GLY A 129 12.11 4.95 -3.66
N TYR A 130 10.83 4.91 -3.31
CA TYR A 130 10.34 4.33 -2.07
C TYR A 130 10.75 2.85 -1.92
N LEU A 131 10.49 2.04 -2.94
CA LEU A 131 10.84 0.61 -2.93
C LEU A 131 12.35 0.40 -2.82
N SER A 132 13.14 1.16 -3.60
CA SER A 132 14.59 1.05 -3.61
C SER A 132 15.19 1.33 -2.23
N GLU A 133 14.71 2.37 -1.53
CA GLU A 133 15.17 2.67 -0.18
C GLU A 133 14.68 1.64 0.84
N ALA A 134 13.41 1.21 0.76
CA ALA A 134 12.86 0.21 1.67
C ALA A 134 13.60 -1.13 1.58
N VAL A 135 13.92 -1.57 0.37
CA VAL A 135 14.63 -2.84 0.14
C VAL A 135 16.11 -2.74 0.53
N ALA A 136 16.75 -1.59 0.30
CA ALA A 136 18.15 -1.37 0.68
C ALA A 136 18.34 -1.17 2.18
N ALA A 137 17.27 -0.88 2.94
CA ALA A 137 17.35 -0.68 4.37
C ALA A 137 17.82 -1.97 5.09
N PRO A 138 18.77 -1.88 6.03
CA PRO A 138 19.19 -3.05 6.77
C PRO A 138 18.01 -3.63 7.55
N PRO A 139 17.87 -4.98 7.62
CA PRO A 139 16.80 -5.61 8.37
C PRO A 139 16.83 -5.13 9.82
N ALA A 140 15.67 -4.67 10.31
CA ALA A 140 15.52 -4.21 11.68
C ALA A 140 15.89 -5.33 12.66
N GLY A 141 17.03 -5.19 13.35
CA GLY A 141 17.46 -6.18 14.34
C GLY A 141 18.96 -6.46 14.43
N ARG A 142 19.77 -6.05 13.47
CA ARG A 142 21.23 -6.03 13.68
C ARG A 142 21.62 -4.77 14.46
N LYS A 143 21.48 -4.78 15.79
CA LYS A 143 22.31 -3.90 16.62
C LYS A 143 23.75 -4.18 16.21
N LYS A 144 24.43 -3.18 15.64
CA LYS A 144 25.88 -3.22 15.49
C LYS A 144 26.44 -3.43 16.91
N LEU A 145 26.91 -4.61 17.17
CA LEU A 145 27.77 -4.85 18.33
C LEU A 145 29.11 -4.17 17.99
N PHE A 146 29.14 -2.84 18.06
CA PHE A 146 30.36 -2.07 18.02
C PHE A 146 30.70 -1.65 19.44
N GLY A 147 31.80 -2.18 19.89
CA GLY A 147 32.54 -1.61 20.98
C GLY A 147 32.67 -2.54 22.16
N LEU A 148 33.73 -3.29 22.16
CA LEU A 148 34.63 -3.47 23.29
C LEU A 148 35.90 -4.14 22.74
N LEU A 149 36.85 -3.34 22.36
CA LEU A 149 38.28 -3.56 22.51
C LEU A 149 38.88 -2.25 22.96
#